data_178ea94bcd2ec40e2e4e616a0deaf967
#
_entry.id   178ea94bcd2ec40e2e4e616a0deaf967
#
_cell.length_a   1.000
_cell.length_b   1.000
_cell.length_c   1.000
_cell.angle_alpha   90.00
_cell.angle_beta   90.00
_cell.angle_gamma   90.00
#
_symmetry.space_group_name_H-M   'P 1'
#
loop_
_entity.id
_entity.type
_entity.pdbx_description
1 polymer ?
#
loop_
_entity_poly.entity_id
_entity_poly.type
_entity_poly.pdbx_seq_one_letter_code
_entity_poly.pdbx_strand_id
1 'polypeptide(L)'
;MQSDFTIHNLPFGIFSTQDDSQPRPGIAIGDHILDLLAAERTGLFSTLIFDKKSLQAPTLNAFIAQGRPVWRAVRARVQEMLTAVEPGQQHQVDMCLVLQSAATMHLPVAIGNYTDFYSSEEHATNVGKMFRDPANALLPNWKHMPVAYHGRASSIRVSGHNFHRPKGQIRPNEAEPPLFSPTRSLDFELEMAAIIGQPNPLGEPVSTAAAEDHIFGFVLFNDWSARDVQRWEYVPLGPFLAKNFFSSMSPWVVTLDALEPFRMAGPSQDPAVLPYLQFAGEHHFDVPLEVTLTPDNGEETVICRSNFKHLYWNVVQQLAHHTVNGCNLQVGDVLASGTISGPAPDSFGSMLELTWGGKNPLILPDGSERRFILDGDTVTMRAVAGRGDIRVGFGEVRNRVLPAR
;
A
#
# COMPACT_ATOMS: atom_id res chain seq x y z
N MET A 1 -9.47 -9.58 21.24
CA MET A 1 -9.15 -10.04 19.86
C MET A 1 -7.67 -10.37 19.79
N GLN A 2 -7.30 -11.41 19.07
CA GLN A 2 -5.88 -11.73 18.89
C GLN A 2 -5.27 -10.67 17.96
N SER A 3 -4.10 -10.12 18.31
CA SER A 3 -3.43 -9.10 17.49
C SER A 3 -2.98 -9.67 16.14
N ASP A 4 -3.00 -8.85 15.10
CA ASP A 4 -2.49 -9.18 13.76
C ASP A 4 -0.95 -9.02 13.67
N PHE A 5 -0.35 -8.41 14.71
CA PHE A 5 1.09 -8.23 14.82
C PHE A 5 1.70 -9.36 15.65
N THR A 6 1.74 -10.55 15.05
CA THR A 6 2.29 -11.75 15.70
C THR A 6 3.80 -11.82 15.53
N ILE A 7 4.42 -12.80 16.20
CA ILE A 7 5.86 -13.12 16.07
C ILE A 7 6.25 -13.50 14.62
N HIS A 8 5.31 -13.92 13.81
CA HIS A 8 5.53 -14.24 12.41
C HIS A 8 5.49 -13.01 11.51
N ASN A 9 4.86 -11.92 11.96
CA ASN A 9 4.74 -10.68 11.23
C ASN A 9 5.97 -9.78 11.41
N LEU A 10 6.09 -9.14 12.57
CA LEU A 10 7.17 -8.21 12.92
C LEU A 10 7.37 -7.09 11.87
N PRO A 11 6.33 -6.31 11.55
CA PRO A 11 6.46 -5.25 10.55
C PRO A 11 7.22 -4.06 11.12
N PHE A 12 7.96 -3.37 10.25
CA PHE A 12 8.74 -2.19 10.57
C PHE A 12 7.93 -0.92 10.41
N GLY A 13 8.14 0.06 11.27
CA GLY A 13 7.51 1.37 11.18
C GLY A 13 8.36 2.45 11.85
N ILE A 14 7.89 3.69 11.75
CA ILE A 14 8.47 4.85 12.43
C ILE A 14 7.44 5.38 13.41
N PHE A 15 7.85 5.59 14.65
CA PHE A 15 6.99 6.08 15.71
C PHE A 15 7.69 7.11 16.59
N SER A 16 6.90 7.91 17.30
CA SER A 16 7.33 8.77 18.41
C SER A 16 6.33 8.64 19.57
N THR A 17 6.68 9.15 20.75
CA THR A 17 5.79 9.19 21.92
C THR A 17 5.69 10.61 22.45
N GLN A 18 4.80 10.85 23.42
CA GLN A 18 4.70 12.17 24.09
C GLN A 18 5.99 12.51 24.85
N ASP A 19 6.63 11.50 25.48
CA ASP A 19 7.85 11.69 26.25
C ASP A 19 9.10 11.82 25.37
N ASP A 20 9.09 11.24 24.17
CA ASP A 20 10.14 11.35 23.17
C ASP A 20 9.53 11.60 21.78
N SER A 21 9.50 12.86 21.40
CA SER A 21 8.91 13.32 20.13
C SER A 21 9.80 13.05 18.91
N GLN A 22 11.01 12.51 19.07
CA GLN A 22 11.88 12.15 17.95
C GLN A 22 11.38 10.89 17.27
N PRO A 23 11.00 10.96 15.97
CA PRO A 23 10.63 9.76 15.22
C PRO A 23 11.81 8.79 15.11
N ARG A 24 11.55 7.49 15.31
CA ARG A 24 12.56 6.43 15.29
C ARG A 24 11.98 5.09 14.87
N PRO A 25 12.83 4.15 14.38
CA PRO A 25 12.40 2.83 13.96
C PRO A 25 11.87 1.97 15.11
N GLY A 26 10.77 1.26 14.83
CA GLY A 26 10.20 0.26 15.72
C GLY A 26 9.62 -0.93 14.94
N ILE A 27 9.37 -2.02 15.63
CA ILE A 27 8.71 -3.21 15.12
C ILE A 27 7.46 -3.48 15.93
N ALA A 28 6.30 -3.67 15.28
CA ALA A 28 5.07 -4.02 15.98
C ALA A 28 5.08 -5.48 16.45
N ILE A 29 4.63 -5.70 17.67
CA ILE A 29 4.40 -7.02 18.29
C ILE A 29 3.21 -6.93 19.26
N GLY A 30 2.14 -7.67 19.02
CA GLY A 30 0.95 -7.58 19.83
C GLY A 30 0.35 -6.19 19.81
N ASP A 31 0.14 -5.61 20.99
CA ASP A 31 -0.28 -4.23 21.22
C ASP A 31 0.89 -3.27 21.53
N HIS A 32 2.13 -3.74 21.34
CA HIS A 32 3.34 -2.99 21.58
C HIS A 32 4.15 -2.71 20.30
N ILE A 33 5.08 -1.79 20.45
CA ILE A 33 6.17 -1.51 19.53
C ILE A 33 7.46 -1.81 20.24
N LEU A 34 8.31 -2.66 19.68
CA LEU A 34 9.70 -2.80 20.11
C LEU A 34 10.49 -1.61 19.54
N ASP A 35 10.96 -0.74 20.40
CA ASP A 35 11.83 0.39 20.06
C ASP A 35 13.23 -0.14 19.71
N LEU A 36 13.58 -0.07 18.40
CA LEU A 36 14.87 -0.60 17.93
C LEU A 36 16.06 0.22 18.41
N LEU A 37 15.88 1.52 18.63
CA LEU A 37 16.95 2.37 19.20
C LEU A 37 17.19 2.06 20.66
N ALA A 38 16.13 1.84 21.45
CA ALA A 38 16.24 1.40 22.83
C ALA A 38 16.90 0.00 22.92
N ALA A 39 16.51 -0.94 22.05
CA ALA A 39 17.10 -2.27 21.97
C ALA A 39 18.60 -2.23 21.62
N GLU A 40 19.01 -1.31 20.76
CA GLU A 40 20.43 -1.09 20.46
C GLU A 40 21.18 -0.56 21.70
N ARG A 41 20.65 0.47 22.37
CA ARG A 41 21.26 1.10 23.53
C ARG A 41 21.38 0.15 24.74
N THR A 42 20.46 -0.80 24.87
CA THR A 42 20.52 -1.84 25.91
C THR A 42 21.42 -3.02 25.54
N GLY A 43 22.05 -3.00 24.35
CA GLY A 43 22.99 -4.01 23.90
C GLY A 43 22.34 -5.26 23.28
N LEU A 44 21.02 -5.30 23.09
CA LEU A 44 20.30 -6.45 22.51
C LEU A 44 20.72 -6.77 21.06
N PHE A 45 21.32 -5.80 20.35
CA PHE A 45 21.91 -5.95 19.01
C PHE A 45 23.44 -6.00 19.00
N SER A 46 24.09 -6.26 20.14
CA SER A 46 25.58 -6.26 20.25
C SER A 46 26.25 -7.28 19.33
N THR A 47 25.58 -8.41 19.04
CA THR A 47 26.08 -9.48 18.16
C THR A 47 25.90 -9.18 16.67
N LEU A 48 25.09 -8.19 16.30
CA LEU A 48 24.82 -7.85 14.92
C LEU A 48 25.80 -6.79 14.40
N ILE A 49 26.24 -6.99 13.15
CA ILE A 49 27.13 -6.07 12.44
C ILE A 49 26.31 -5.29 11.40
N PHE A 50 26.01 -4.03 11.69
CA PHE A 50 25.36 -3.10 10.78
C PHE A 50 25.56 -1.65 11.27
N ASP A 51 25.28 -0.64 10.44
CA ASP A 51 25.33 0.75 10.89
C ASP A 51 24.15 1.06 11.82
N LYS A 52 24.41 0.97 13.13
CA LYS A 52 23.41 1.19 14.18
C LYS A 52 22.94 2.65 14.29
N LYS A 53 23.67 3.61 13.69
CA LYS A 53 23.23 5.02 13.62
C LYS A 53 21.97 5.17 12.79
N SER A 54 21.71 4.24 11.87
CA SER A 54 20.47 4.19 11.09
C SER A 54 19.20 4.08 11.96
N LEU A 55 19.31 3.54 13.17
CA LEU A 55 18.20 3.45 14.13
C LEU A 55 17.86 4.79 14.82
N GLN A 56 18.68 5.83 14.62
CA GLN A 56 18.43 7.19 15.09
C GLN A 56 17.74 8.06 14.01
N ALA A 57 17.59 7.54 12.81
CA ALA A 57 17.01 8.28 11.70
C ALA A 57 15.47 8.39 11.85
N PRO A 58 14.88 9.52 11.39
CA PRO A 58 13.43 9.74 11.48
C PRO A 58 12.64 8.95 10.43
N THR A 59 13.31 8.17 9.58
CA THR A 59 12.73 7.28 8.56
C THR A 59 13.56 6.02 8.42
N LEU A 60 12.98 4.96 7.85
CA LEU A 60 13.68 3.69 7.64
C LEU A 60 14.74 3.72 6.52
N ASN A 61 14.82 4.77 5.69
CA ASN A 61 15.69 4.79 4.51
C ASN A 61 17.14 4.42 4.80
N ALA A 62 17.74 4.98 5.86
CA ALA A 62 19.12 4.69 6.24
C ALA A 62 19.31 3.22 6.71
N PHE A 63 18.31 2.64 7.37
CA PHE A 63 18.30 1.24 7.76
C PHE A 63 18.14 0.33 6.54
N ILE A 64 17.16 0.62 5.69
CA ILE A 64 16.84 -0.16 4.49
C ILE A 64 18.02 -0.17 3.50
N ALA A 65 18.73 0.95 3.36
CA ALA A 65 19.89 1.08 2.47
C ALA A 65 21.05 0.10 2.79
N GLN A 66 21.04 -0.52 3.98
CA GLN A 66 22.04 -1.52 4.35
C GLN A 66 21.80 -2.91 3.75
N GLY A 67 20.66 -3.12 3.12
CA GLY A 67 20.36 -4.30 2.32
C GLY A 67 19.72 -5.46 3.06
N ARG A 68 19.20 -6.38 2.26
CA ARG A 68 18.42 -7.55 2.70
C ARG A 68 19.10 -8.40 3.78
N PRO A 69 20.43 -8.66 3.74
CA PRO A 69 21.09 -9.41 4.83
C PRO A 69 20.92 -8.75 6.21
N VAL A 70 21.01 -7.40 6.27
CA VAL A 70 20.83 -6.66 7.53
C VAL A 70 19.37 -6.71 7.99
N TRP A 71 18.42 -6.52 7.09
CA TRP A 71 16.97 -6.58 7.43
C TRP A 71 16.62 -7.92 8.05
N ARG A 72 17.09 -9.02 7.44
CA ARG A 72 16.87 -10.39 7.89
C ARG A 72 17.54 -10.66 9.22
N ALA A 73 18.80 -10.21 9.40
CA ALA A 73 19.52 -10.40 10.65
C ALA A 73 18.82 -9.67 11.81
N VAL A 74 18.40 -8.42 11.64
CA VAL A 74 17.65 -7.66 12.66
C VAL A 74 16.31 -8.33 12.95
N ARG A 75 15.54 -8.71 11.93
CA ARG A 75 14.25 -9.39 12.10
C ARG A 75 14.41 -10.71 12.84
N ALA A 76 15.40 -11.53 12.47
CA ALA A 76 15.68 -12.82 13.13
C ALA A 76 16.06 -12.62 14.60
N ARG A 77 16.91 -11.63 14.89
CA ARG A 77 17.29 -11.31 16.29
C ARG A 77 16.09 -10.84 17.11
N VAL A 78 15.23 -10.01 16.55
CA VAL A 78 13.99 -9.57 17.20
C VAL A 78 13.08 -10.79 17.47
N GLN A 79 12.92 -11.68 16.51
CA GLN A 79 12.14 -12.91 16.70
C GLN A 79 12.70 -13.77 17.81
N GLU A 80 14.01 -13.97 17.86
CA GLU A 80 14.70 -14.70 18.93
C GLU A 80 14.46 -14.07 20.31
N MET A 81 14.66 -12.75 20.44
CA MET A 81 14.45 -12.01 21.69
C MET A 81 13.02 -12.09 22.22
N LEU A 82 12.03 -12.19 21.33
CA LEU A 82 10.62 -12.23 21.71
C LEU A 82 10.09 -13.67 21.93
N THR A 83 10.80 -14.70 21.47
CA THR A 83 10.38 -16.11 21.61
C THR A 83 11.19 -16.90 22.63
N ALA A 84 12.47 -16.63 22.72
CA ALA A 84 13.42 -17.35 23.58
C ALA A 84 14.31 -16.35 24.32
N VAL A 85 13.70 -15.63 25.27
CA VAL A 85 14.42 -14.62 26.06
C VAL A 85 15.51 -15.34 26.92
N GLU A 86 16.77 -14.95 26.73
CA GLU A 86 17.86 -15.45 27.55
C GLU A 86 17.66 -15.07 29.03
N PRO A 87 18.03 -15.93 29.98
CA PRO A 87 17.95 -15.60 31.38
C PRO A 87 18.68 -14.28 31.70
N GLY A 88 17.93 -13.31 32.24
CA GLY A 88 18.45 -11.98 32.58
C GLY A 88 18.21 -10.90 31.50
N GLN A 89 17.77 -11.22 30.29
CA GLN A 89 17.46 -10.24 29.25
C GLN A 89 15.99 -9.80 29.24
N GLN A 90 15.08 -10.48 29.94
CA GLN A 90 13.65 -10.14 29.93
C GLN A 90 13.42 -8.67 30.30
N HIS A 91 14.05 -8.19 31.39
CA HIS A 91 13.91 -6.80 31.82
C HIS A 91 14.39 -5.79 30.75
N GLN A 92 15.46 -6.13 30.00
CA GLN A 92 15.96 -5.28 28.91
C GLN A 92 14.97 -5.22 27.75
N VAL A 93 14.36 -6.35 27.38
CA VAL A 93 13.32 -6.42 26.35
C VAL A 93 12.08 -5.61 26.79
N ASP A 94 11.62 -5.81 28.04
CA ASP A 94 10.46 -5.09 28.57
C ASP A 94 10.65 -3.57 28.56
N MET A 95 11.84 -3.07 28.86
CA MET A 95 12.17 -1.63 28.77
C MET A 95 12.17 -1.07 27.36
N CYS A 96 12.22 -1.91 26.34
CA CYS A 96 12.18 -1.49 24.93
C CYS A 96 10.76 -1.54 24.33
N LEU A 97 9.76 -2.01 25.09
CA LEU A 97 8.38 -2.13 24.63
C LEU A 97 7.57 -0.87 24.94
N VAL A 98 6.96 -0.30 23.92
CA VAL A 98 6.08 0.87 23.99
C VAL A 98 4.69 0.45 23.54
N LEU A 99 3.64 0.83 24.30
CA LEU A 99 2.24 0.59 23.85
C LEU A 99 1.96 1.32 22.54
N GLN A 100 1.34 0.64 21.58
CA GLN A 100 0.94 1.27 20.31
C GLN A 100 -0.03 2.43 20.55
N SER A 101 -0.90 2.34 21.56
CA SER A 101 -1.84 3.40 21.94
C SER A 101 -1.17 4.68 22.48
N ALA A 102 0.07 4.60 22.94
CA ALA A 102 0.88 5.74 23.41
C ALA A 102 1.79 6.31 22.31
N ALA A 103 1.79 5.72 21.12
CA ALA A 103 2.65 6.09 20.01
C ALA A 103 1.91 6.93 18.95
N THR A 104 2.64 7.86 18.36
CA THR A 104 2.26 8.53 17.11
C THR A 104 3.04 7.91 15.97
N MET A 105 2.34 7.37 14.97
CA MET A 105 2.97 6.77 13.81
C MET A 105 3.27 7.81 12.73
N HIS A 106 4.37 7.59 12.00
CA HIS A 106 4.85 8.45 10.93
C HIS A 106 4.96 7.65 9.62
N LEU A 107 5.20 8.36 8.49
CA LEU A 107 5.55 7.69 7.24
C LEU A 107 6.81 6.83 7.48
N PRO A 108 6.77 5.54 7.10
CA PRO A 108 7.90 4.64 7.37
C PRO A 108 9.16 5.02 6.60
N VAL A 109 9.01 5.67 5.44
CA VAL A 109 10.12 6.08 4.57
C VAL A 109 9.95 7.53 4.11
N ALA A 110 11.07 8.20 3.84
CA ALA A 110 11.09 9.40 3.03
C ALA A 110 10.90 8.98 1.57
N ILE A 111 9.77 9.32 0.98
CA ILE A 111 9.37 8.90 -0.36
C ILE A 111 9.97 9.88 -1.38
N GLY A 112 10.90 9.39 -2.21
CA GLY A 112 11.50 10.17 -3.30
C GLY A 112 10.58 10.22 -4.52
N ASN A 113 10.14 9.05 -4.98
CA ASN A 113 9.31 8.87 -6.15
C ASN A 113 8.14 7.93 -5.84
N TYR A 114 7.06 8.10 -6.62
CA TYR A 114 5.88 7.25 -6.56
C TYR A 114 5.43 6.91 -7.96
N THR A 115 5.27 5.61 -8.22
CA THR A 115 4.71 5.09 -9.47
C THR A 115 3.50 4.25 -9.12
N ASP A 116 2.41 4.48 -9.83
CA ASP A 116 1.19 3.69 -9.69
C ASP A 116 0.95 2.86 -10.95
N PHE A 117 0.77 1.56 -10.75
CA PHE A 117 0.49 0.60 -11.80
C PHE A 117 -1.03 0.42 -12.00
N TYR A 118 -1.39 -0.42 -12.93
CA TYR A 118 -2.77 -0.76 -13.29
C TYR A 118 -2.88 -2.27 -13.48
N SER A 119 -2.60 -3.04 -12.42
CA SER A 119 -2.21 -4.46 -12.53
C SER A 119 -3.34 -5.46 -12.36
N SER A 120 -4.57 -5.04 -11.99
CA SER A 120 -5.74 -5.93 -11.88
C SER A 120 -6.49 -6.01 -13.21
N GLU A 121 -6.63 -7.22 -13.76
CA GLU A 121 -7.38 -7.46 -15.01
C GLU A 121 -8.88 -7.16 -14.81
N GLU A 122 -9.43 -7.51 -13.67
CA GLU A 122 -10.82 -7.25 -13.32
C GLU A 122 -11.10 -5.76 -13.27
N HIS A 123 -10.27 -4.99 -12.56
CA HIS A 123 -10.40 -3.54 -12.50
C HIS A 123 -10.31 -2.91 -13.89
N ALA A 124 -9.26 -3.25 -14.66
CA ALA A 124 -9.05 -2.70 -15.99
C ALA A 124 -10.20 -3.04 -16.96
N THR A 125 -10.73 -4.25 -16.85
CA THR A 125 -11.88 -4.72 -17.65
C THR A 125 -13.17 -4.00 -17.26
N ASN A 126 -13.45 -3.88 -15.95
CA ASN A 126 -14.65 -3.22 -15.44
C ASN A 126 -14.68 -1.74 -15.87
N VAL A 127 -13.59 -1.02 -15.61
CA VAL A 127 -13.45 0.39 -16.05
C VAL A 127 -13.55 0.49 -17.57
N GLY A 128 -12.92 -0.44 -18.29
CA GLY A 128 -13.02 -0.48 -19.75
C GLY A 128 -14.45 -0.65 -20.25
N LYS A 129 -15.23 -1.55 -19.68
CA LYS A 129 -16.65 -1.76 -20.02
C LYS A 129 -17.53 -0.55 -19.73
N MET A 130 -17.18 0.30 -18.75
CA MET A 130 -17.94 1.51 -18.44
C MET A 130 -17.73 2.63 -19.45
N PHE A 131 -16.55 2.70 -20.08
CA PHE A 131 -16.12 3.85 -20.90
C PHE A 131 -15.83 3.50 -22.35
N ARG A 132 -15.81 2.23 -22.73
CA ARG A 132 -15.51 1.74 -24.09
C ARG A 132 -16.49 0.65 -24.51
N ASP A 133 -16.37 0.19 -25.74
CA ASP A 133 -17.05 -1.00 -26.21
C ASP A 133 -16.66 -2.20 -25.33
N PRO A 134 -17.61 -2.91 -24.72
CA PRO A 134 -17.31 -4.08 -23.90
C PRO A 134 -16.47 -5.16 -24.57
N ALA A 135 -16.56 -5.31 -25.90
CA ALA A 135 -15.72 -6.25 -26.66
C ALA A 135 -14.24 -5.84 -26.69
N ASN A 136 -13.95 -4.54 -26.44
CA ASN A 136 -12.60 -3.96 -26.43
C ASN A 136 -12.34 -3.25 -25.09
N ALA A 137 -12.78 -3.86 -23.99
CA ALA A 137 -12.64 -3.28 -22.65
C ALA A 137 -11.18 -3.02 -22.26
N LEU A 138 -10.29 -3.96 -22.52
CA LEU A 138 -8.85 -3.79 -22.30
C LEU A 138 -8.21 -3.14 -23.52
N LEU A 139 -7.32 -2.16 -23.28
CA LEU A 139 -6.48 -1.61 -24.33
C LEU A 139 -5.49 -2.65 -24.84
N PRO A 140 -5.06 -2.62 -26.12
CA PRO A 140 -4.22 -3.65 -26.72
C PRO A 140 -2.90 -3.90 -25.99
N ASN A 141 -2.33 -2.88 -25.34
CA ASN A 141 -1.07 -2.98 -24.59
C ASN A 141 -1.21 -3.60 -23.21
N TRP A 142 -2.41 -3.66 -22.64
CA TRP A 142 -2.60 -3.99 -21.23
C TRP A 142 -2.10 -5.41 -20.88
N LYS A 143 -2.35 -6.40 -21.75
CA LYS A 143 -1.86 -7.79 -21.57
C LYS A 143 -0.41 -8.01 -22.01
N HIS A 144 0.28 -6.98 -22.47
CA HIS A 144 1.66 -7.08 -22.95
C HIS A 144 2.66 -6.43 -22.00
N MET A 145 2.23 -5.51 -21.17
CA MET A 145 3.11 -4.81 -20.22
C MET A 145 2.33 -4.25 -19.03
N PRO A 146 2.94 -4.16 -17.83
CA PRO A 146 2.37 -3.43 -16.71
C PRO A 146 2.33 -1.93 -17.03
N VAL A 147 1.13 -1.41 -17.33
CA VAL A 147 0.98 0.04 -17.55
C VAL A 147 0.99 0.78 -16.21
N ALA A 148 1.54 1.99 -16.20
CA ALA A 148 1.68 2.78 -14.99
C ALA A 148 1.69 4.28 -15.31
N TYR A 149 1.54 5.12 -14.26
CA TYR A 149 1.79 6.55 -14.32
C TYR A 149 2.67 7.01 -13.16
N HIS A 150 3.33 8.16 -13.31
CA HIS A 150 4.10 8.77 -12.23
C HIS A 150 3.18 9.55 -11.30
N GLY A 151 3.03 9.05 -10.08
CA GLY A 151 2.22 9.66 -9.03
C GLY A 151 2.94 10.81 -8.31
N ARG A 152 2.22 11.47 -7.41
CA ARG A 152 2.75 12.58 -6.63
C ARG A 152 3.20 12.13 -5.24
N ALA A 153 4.50 11.96 -5.02
CA ALA A 153 5.05 11.52 -3.74
C ALA A 153 4.75 12.49 -2.59
N SER A 154 4.79 13.81 -2.84
CA SER A 154 4.65 14.83 -1.79
C SER A 154 3.27 14.91 -1.12
N SER A 155 2.23 14.31 -1.69
CA SER A 155 0.88 14.25 -1.12
C SER A 155 0.53 12.92 -0.46
N ILE A 156 1.47 11.97 -0.41
CA ILE A 156 1.29 10.73 0.35
C ILE A 156 1.39 11.04 1.85
N ARG A 157 0.44 10.52 2.63
CA ARG A 157 0.37 10.66 4.08
C ARG A 157 0.24 9.30 4.75
N VAL A 158 0.66 9.24 6.01
CA VAL A 158 0.38 8.06 6.85
C VAL A 158 -1.11 8.00 7.21
N SER A 159 -1.63 6.81 7.42
CA SER A 159 -2.98 6.55 7.94
C SER A 159 -3.36 7.47 9.12
N GLY A 160 -4.62 7.85 9.21
CA GLY A 160 -5.15 8.74 10.25
C GLY A 160 -5.23 10.23 9.85
N HIS A 161 -4.57 10.63 8.75
CA HIS A 161 -4.70 11.99 8.24
C HIS A 161 -6.04 12.19 7.51
N ASN A 162 -6.76 13.24 7.87
CA ASN A 162 -7.95 13.69 7.15
C ASN A 162 -7.54 14.63 6.01
N PHE A 163 -8.37 14.70 4.96
CA PHE A 163 -8.10 15.58 3.84
C PHE A 163 -9.37 16.28 3.35
N HIS A 164 -9.20 17.42 2.70
CA HIS A 164 -10.31 18.17 2.11
C HIS A 164 -10.62 17.66 0.71
N ARG A 165 -11.93 17.52 0.40
CA ARG A 165 -12.39 17.21 -0.95
C ARG A 165 -11.72 18.11 -1.98
N PRO A 166 -11.06 17.56 -3.01
CA PRO A 166 -10.37 18.38 -4.01
C PRO A 166 -11.34 19.11 -4.92
N LYS A 167 -10.86 20.23 -5.47
CA LYS A 167 -11.53 20.99 -6.54
C LYS A 167 -10.74 20.84 -7.83
N GLY A 168 -11.47 20.86 -8.94
CA GLY A 168 -10.88 20.80 -10.28
C GLY A 168 -11.88 21.22 -11.34
N GLN A 169 -11.45 21.18 -12.59
CA GLN A 169 -12.37 21.29 -13.70
C GLN A 169 -13.10 19.96 -13.90
N ILE A 170 -14.41 20.05 -13.97
CA ILE A 170 -15.29 18.92 -14.30
C ILE A 170 -16.19 19.29 -15.48
N ARG A 171 -16.60 18.31 -16.27
CA ARG A 171 -17.52 18.51 -17.39
C ARG A 171 -18.68 17.51 -17.29
N PRO A 172 -19.71 17.81 -16.45
CA PRO A 172 -20.84 16.90 -16.23
C PRO A 172 -21.72 16.71 -17.44
N ASN A 173 -21.78 17.73 -18.31
CA ASN A 173 -22.54 17.76 -19.57
C ASN A 173 -21.58 18.10 -20.71
N GLU A 174 -21.46 17.21 -21.68
CA GLU A 174 -20.56 17.40 -22.84
C GLU A 174 -21.01 18.56 -23.76
N ALA A 175 -22.26 18.97 -23.69
CA ALA A 175 -22.78 20.12 -24.46
C ALA A 175 -22.43 21.48 -23.82
N GLU A 176 -21.91 21.49 -22.59
CA GLU A 176 -21.62 22.72 -21.84
C GLU A 176 -20.10 22.89 -21.60
N PRO A 177 -19.64 24.13 -21.37
CA PRO A 177 -18.29 24.39 -20.95
C PRO A 177 -17.96 23.67 -19.60
N PRO A 178 -16.67 23.36 -19.32
CA PRO A 178 -16.29 22.82 -18.01
C PRO A 178 -16.53 23.86 -16.91
N LEU A 179 -16.81 23.36 -15.70
CA LEU A 179 -16.90 24.18 -14.49
C LEU A 179 -15.76 23.85 -13.51
N PHE A 180 -15.37 24.85 -12.74
CA PHE A 180 -14.50 24.66 -11.60
C PHE A 180 -15.34 24.37 -10.35
N SER A 181 -15.19 23.20 -9.75
CA SER A 181 -16.06 22.71 -8.68
C SER A 181 -15.33 21.72 -7.78
N PRO A 182 -15.76 21.54 -6.51
CA PRO A 182 -15.42 20.33 -5.77
C PRO A 182 -15.82 19.08 -6.57
N THR A 183 -14.98 18.03 -6.53
CA THR A 183 -15.34 16.77 -7.18
C THR A 183 -16.65 16.22 -6.62
N ARG A 184 -17.52 15.73 -7.51
CA ARG A 184 -18.78 15.04 -7.18
C ARG A 184 -18.61 13.52 -7.13
N SER A 185 -17.46 13.03 -7.59
CA SER A 185 -17.18 11.62 -7.75
C SER A 185 -15.86 11.26 -7.06
N LEU A 186 -15.77 11.55 -5.74
CA LEU A 186 -14.62 11.17 -4.93
C LEU A 186 -14.65 9.68 -4.63
N ASP A 187 -13.52 9.01 -4.85
CA ASP A 187 -13.38 7.56 -4.80
C ASP A 187 -12.11 7.15 -4.07
N PHE A 188 -12.09 5.95 -3.50
CA PHE A 188 -10.90 5.27 -3.02
C PHE A 188 -10.38 4.27 -4.07
N GLU A 189 -9.12 3.91 -3.99
CA GLU A 189 -8.55 2.76 -4.67
C GLU A 189 -7.81 1.87 -3.67
N LEU A 190 -8.30 0.64 -3.53
CA LEU A 190 -7.72 -0.37 -2.65
C LEU A 190 -6.47 -0.96 -3.29
N GLU A 191 -5.31 -0.74 -2.69
CA GLU A 191 -4.02 -1.13 -3.24
C GLU A 191 -3.06 -1.67 -2.19
N MET A 192 -2.03 -2.35 -2.70
CA MET A 192 -0.81 -2.66 -1.99
C MET A 192 0.36 -1.93 -2.66
N ALA A 193 1.31 -1.45 -1.89
CA ALA A 193 2.48 -0.79 -2.45
C ALA A 193 3.78 -1.40 -1.95
N ALA A 194 4.71 -1.66 -2.88
CA ALA A 194 6.06 -2.10 -2.56
C ALA A 194 6.95 -0.91 -2.20
N ILE A 195 7.74 -1.06 -1.13
CA ILE A 195 8.77 -0.11 -0.73
C ILE A 195 10.12 -0.59 -1.25
N ILE A 196 10.79 0.22 -2.06
CA ILE A 196 12.09 -0.10 -2.62
C ILE A 196 13.17 -0.01 -1.53
N GLY A 197 13.91 -1.10 -1.38
CA GLY A 197 14.96 -1.26 -0.37
C GLY A 197 16.37 -1.18 -0.95
N GLN A 198 16.58 -1.64 -2.19
CA GLN A 198 17.86 -1.56 -2.90
C GLN A 198 17.70 -0.71 -4.16
N PRO A 199 18.56 0.30 -4.37
CA PRO A 199 18.57 1.07 -5.61
C PRO A 199 19.21 0.26 -6.75
N ASN A 200 18.98 0.69 -8.00
CA ASN A 200 19.78 0.28 -9.16
C ASN A 200 20.44 1.52 -9.79
N PRO A 201 21.63 1.39 -10.37
CA PRO A 201 22.27 2.48 -11.11
C PRO A 201 21.44 2.91 -12.33
N LEU A 202 21.49 4.20 -12.67
CA LEU A 202 20.88 4.70 -13.91
C LEU A 202 21.53 4.01 -15.12
N GLY A 203 20.69 3.49 -16.01
CA GLY A 203 21.10 2.73 -17.20
C GLY A 203 21.16 1.21 -16.98
N GLU A 204 21.02 0.71 -15.76
CA GLU A 204 21.08 -0.71 -15.43
C GLU A 204 19.69 -1.25 -15.08
N PRO A 205 19.06 -2.08 -15.94
CA PRO A 205 17.74 -2.65 -15.65
C PRO A 205 17.83 -3.75 -14.58
N VAL A 206 16.76 -3.93 -13.84
CA VAL A 206 16.60 -5.03 -12.87
C VAL A 206 15.76 -6.13 -13.52
N SER A 207 16.27 -7.37 -13.55
CA SER A 207 15.51 -8.51 -14.07
C SER A 207 14.42 -8.97 -13.09
N THR A 208 13.43 -9.71 -13.58
CA THR A 208 12.41 -10.34 -12.71
C THR A 208 13.03 -11.27 -11.67
N ALA A 209 14.14 -11.94 -12.01
CA ALA A 209 14.85 -12.83 -11.08
C ALA A 209 15.55 -12.09 -9.92
N ALA A 210 15.96 -10.83 -10.13
CA ALA A 210 16.61 -10.01 -9.12
C ALA A 210 15.65 -9.07 -8.37
N ALA A 211 14.43 -8.91 -8.86
CA ALA A 211 13.50 -7.88 -8.42
C ALA A 211 13.19 -7.93 -6.91
N GLU A 212 13.04 -9.13 -6.33
CA GLU A 212 12.73 -9.25 -4.89
C GLU A 212 13.87 -8.78 -3.98
N ASP A 213 15.11 -8.79 -4.44
CA ASP A 213 16.24 -8.27 -3.67
C ASP A 213 16.19 -6.75 -3.54
N HIS A 214 15.45 -6.09 -4.43
CA HIS A 214 15.22 -4.65 -4.39
C HIS A 214 14.02 -4.24 -3.53
N ILE A 215 13.18 -5.18 -3.07
CA ILE A 215 11.96 -4.90 -2.31
C ILE A 215 12.18 -5.12 -0.83
N PHE A 216 11.99 -4.09 -0.01
CA PHE A 216 12.03 -4.21 1.45
C PHE A 216 10.77 -4.90 2.01
N GLY A 217 9.61 -4.51 1.51
CA GLY A 217 8.33 -5.05 1.94
C GLY A 217 7.16 -4.31 1.30
N PHE A 218 5.96 -4.58 1.82
CA PHE A 218 4.72 -3.99 1.35
C PHE A 218 4.02 -3.20 2.44
N VAL A 219 3.26 -2.19 2.02
CA VAL A 219 2.30 -1.43 2.81
C VAL A 219 0.92 -1.52 2.16
N LEU A 220 -0.14 -1.38 2.96
CA LEU A 220 -1.48 -1.14 2.44
C LEU A 220 -1.56 0.32 1.98
N PHE A 221 -2.21 0.56 0.83
CA PHE A 221 -2.20 1.86 0.16
C PHE A 221 -3.59 2.24 -0.35
N ASN A 222 -3.91 3.54 -0.33
CA ASN A 222 -5.12 4.09 -0.91
C ASN A 222 -4.75 5.26 -1.83
N ASP A 223 -5.00 5.11 -3.13
CA ASP A 223 -4.83 6.17 -4.10
C ASP A 223 -6.15 6.89 -4.35
N TRP A 224 -6.44 7.90 -3.53
CA TRP A 224 -7.67 8.68 -3.62
C TRP A 224 -7.85 9.34 -4.98
N SER A 225 -9.05 9.23 -5.54
CA SER A 225 -9.35 9.58 -6.92
C SER A 225 -10.55 10.51 -7.04
N ALA A 226 -10.44 11.57 -7.84
CA ALA A 226 -11.53 12.45 -8.23
C ALA A 226 -11.97 12.08 -9.65
N ARG A 227 -12.97 11.17 -9.80
CA ARG A 227 -13.31 10.51 -11.08
C ARG A 227 -13.83 11.44 -12.15
N ASP A 228 -14.58 12.45 -11.77
CA ASP A 228 -15.12 13.45 -12.70
C ASP A 228 -14.03 14.41 -13.21
N VAL A 229 -13.07 14.77 -12.37
CA VAL A 229 -11.87 15.51 -12.78
C VAL A 229 -11.01 14.62 -13.68
N GLN A 230 -10.80 13.36 -13.32
CA GLN A 230 -10.03 12.40 -14.11
C GLN A 230 -10.59 12.22 -15.51
N ARG A 231 -11.92 12.09 -15.66
CA ARG A 231 -12.58 11.94 -16.95
C ARG A 231 -12.32 13.12 -17.88
N TRP A 232 -12.21 14.32 -17.33
CA TRP A 232 -11.99 15.54 -18.11
C TRP A 232 -10.52 15.73 -18.50
N GLU A 233 -9.59 15.36 -17.64
CA GLU A 233 -8.17 15.72 -17.84
C GLU A 233 -7.28 14.60 -18.40
N TYR A 234 -7.69 13.31 -18.32
CA TYR A 234 -6.73 12.20 -18.50
C TYR A 234 -6.16 12.05 -19.91
N VAL A 235 -6.82 12.63 -20.92
CA VAL A 235 -6.32 12.66 -22.31
C VAL A 235 -5.70 14.02 -22.57
N PRO A 236 -4.45 14.11 -23.06
CA PRO A 236 -3.63 13.05 -23.68
C PRO A 236 -2.55 12.44 -22.76
N LEU A 237 -2.30 12.95 -21.54
CA LEU A 237 -1.11 12.59 -20.75
C LEU A 237 -1.39 11.70 -19.52
N GLY A 238 -2.63 11.30 -19.29
CA GLY A 238 -3.03 10.53 -18.12
C GLY A 238 -3.53 11.39 -16.95
N PRO A 239 -3.82 10.80 -15.77
CA PRO A 239 -4.39 11.52 -14.63
C PRO A 239 -3.38 12.48 -14.02
N PHE A 240 -3.87 13.63 -13.49
CA PHE A 240 -3.04 14.63 -12.84
C PHE A 240 -3.70 15.17 -11.56
N LEU A 241 -4.59 16.19 -11.65
CA LEU A 241 -5.27 16.77 -10.49
C LEU A 241 -6.24 15.78 -9.83
N ALA A 242 -6.72 14.81 -10.58
CA ALA A 242 -7.59 13.75 -10.08
C ALA A 242 -6.90 12.80 -9.09
N LYS A 243 -5.58 12.80 -9.04
CA LYS A 243 -4.76 11.87 -8.26
C LYS A 243 -3.78 12.57 -7.30
N ASN A 244 -3.23 13.73 -7.70
CA ASN A 244 -2.13 14.36 -6.98
C ASN A 244 -2.52 15.05 -5.66
N PHE A 245 -3.80 15.08 -5.30
CA PHE A 245 -4.28 15.81 -4.13
C PHE A 245 -4.03 15.08 -2.80
N PHE A 246 -4.10 13.74 -2.80
CA PHE A 246 -3.91 12.96 -1.58
C PHE A 246 -3.81 11.46 -1.89
N SER A 247 -2.84 10.78 -1.29
CA SER A 247 -2.77 9.32 -1.17
C SER A 247 -2.38 8.95 0.26
N SER A 248 -2.66 7.74 0.70
CA SER A 248 -2.42 7.33 2.09
C SER A 248 -1.89 5.90 2.18
N MET A 249 -0.98 5.65 3.14
CA MET A 249 -0.42 4.32 3.38
C MET A 249 -0.49 3.93 4.85
N SER A 250 -0.48 2.60 5.10
CA SER A 250 -0.33 2.08 6.45
C SER A 250 1.06 2.42 7.02
N PRO A 251 1.18 2.60 8.34
CA PRO A 251 2.46 2.95 8.95
C PRO A 251 3.44 1.78 9.05
N TRP A 252 2.98 0.56 8.79
CA TRP A 252 3.70 -0.68 8.99
C TRP A 252 4.11 -1.31 7.68
N VAL A 253 5.43 -1.50 7.49
CA VAL A 253 5.99 -2.21 6.32
C VAL A 253 6.14 -3.68 6.69
N VAL A 254 5.37 -4.54 6.04
CA VAL A 254 5.45 -6.00 6.17
C VAL A 254 6.50 -6.51 5.19
N THR A 255 7.52 -7.19 5.70
CA THR A 255 8.62 -7.70 4.87
C THR A 255 8.20 -8.90 4.02
N LEU A 256 8.91 -9.14 2.91
CA LEU A 256 8.71 -10.35 2.09
C LEU A 256 8.86 -11.64 2.91
N ASP A 257 9.80 -11.67 3.86
CA ASP A 257 10.00 -12.86 4.72
C ASP A 257 8.76 -13.20 5.58
N ALA A 258 7.97 -12.20 5.98
CA ALA A 258 6.71 -12.43 6.69
C ALA A 258 5.61 -12.98 5.77
N LEU A 259 5.70 -12.72 4.47
CA LEU A 259 4.72 -13.13 3.47
C LEU A 259 5.04 -14.48 2.82
N GLU A 260 6.22 -15.07 3.05
CA GLU A 260 6.59 -16.37 2.47
C GLU A 260 5.54 -17.48 2.66
N PRO A 261 4.87 -17.63 3.82
CA PRO A 261 3.84 -18.65 3.99
C PRO A 261 2.60 -18.49 3.11
N PHE A 262 2.39 -17.30 2.56
CA PHE A 262 1.23 -16.92 1.75
C PHE A 262 1.52 -16.83 0.26
N ARG A 263 2.73 -17.18 -0.15
CA ARG A 263 3.17 -17.17 -1.54
C ARG A 263 2.38 -18.20 -2.36
N MET A 264 2.03 -17.83 -3.57
CA MET A 264 1.26 -18.67 -4.49
C MET A 264 1.50 -18.32 -5.95
N ALA A 265 1.09 -19.25 -6.83
CA ALA A 265 1.04 -19.00 -8.26
C ALA A 265 0.00 -17.94 -8.62
N GLY A 266 0.32 -17.08 -9.57
CA GLY A 266 -0.61 -16.10 -10.12
C GLY A 266 -1.47 -16.66 -11.25
N PRO A 267 -2.32 -15.80 -11.87
CA PRO A 267 -3.10 -16.18 -13.03
C PRO A 267 -2.20 -16.54 -14.24
N SER A 268 -2.72 -17.38 -15.12
CA SER A 268 -2.07 -17.67 -16.40
C SER A 268 -2.06 -16.40 -17.26
N GLN A 269 -0.90 -16.06 -17.80
CA GLN A 269 -0.74 -14.88 -18.67
C GLN A 269 -0.88 -15.30 -20.14
N ASP A 270 -1.91 -14.76 -20.79
CA ASP A 270 -2.20 -14.93 -22.20
C ASP A 270 -2.54 -13.59 -22.84
N PRO A 271 -1.82 -13.16 -23.91
CA PRO A 271 -0.72 -13.85 -24.60
C PRO A 271 0.56 -13.97 -23.75
N ALA A 272 1.48 -14.85 -24.17
CA ALA A 272 2.78 -15.00 -23.52
C ALA A 272 3.53 -13.67 -23.52
N VAL A 273 4.10 -13.31 -22.38
CA VAL A 273 4.83 -12.05 -22.20
C VAL A 273 6.21 -12.09 -22.85
N LEU A 274 6.75 -10.91 -23.17
CA LEU A 274 8.12 -10.78 -23.70
C LEU A 274 9.16 -11.28 -22.68
N PRO A 275 10.36 -11.70 -23.15
CA PRO A 275 11.37 -12.33 -22.29
C PRO A 275 11.74 -11.57 -21.03
N TYR A 276 11.77 -10.23 -21.06
CA TYR A 276 12.12 -9.41 -19.88
C TYR A 276 11.05 -9.42 -18.77
N LEU A 277 9.82 -9.84 -19.08
CA LEU A 277 8.71 -10.00 -18.13
C LEU A 277 8.47 -11.45 -17.70
N GLN A 278 9.18 -12.41 -18.30
CA GLN A 278 9.09 -13.81 -17.88
C GLN A 278 9.74 -13.98 -16.50
N PHE A 279 9.14 -14.81 -15.67
CA PHE A 279 9.62 -15.10 -14.32
C PHE A 279 9.48 -16.59 -14.01
N ALA A 280 10.20 -17.05 -13.01
CA ALA A 280 10.08 -18.41 -12.47
C ALA A 280 9.67 -18.33 -10.98
N GLY A 281 8.90 -19.31 -10.52
CA GLY A 281 8.43 -19.36 -9.14
C GLY A 281 7.09 -18.66 -8.91
N GLU A 282 6.77 -18.45 -7.64
CA GLU A 282 5.50 -17.89 -7.18
C GLU A 282 5.74 -16.49 -6.61
N HIS A 283 5.10 -15.47 -7.18
CA HIS A 283 5.29 -14.07 -6.80
C HIS A 283 3.96 -13.34 -6.49
N HIS A 284 2.88 -14.11 -6.30
CA HIS A 284 1.63 -13.61 -5.77
C HIS A 284 1.48 -14.01 -4.30
N PHE A 285 0.63 -13.31 -3.57
CA PHE A 285 0.44 -13.54 -2.14
C PHE A 285 -1.06 -13.60 -1.83
N ASP A 286 -1.48 -14.65 -1.09
CA ASP A 286 -2.85 -14.79 -0.60
C ASP A 286 -3.04 -13.92 0.65
N VAL A 287 -3.35 -12.64 0.45
CA VAL A 287 -3.60 -11.66 1.50
C VAL A 287 -4.99 -11.08 1.31
N PRO A 288 -5.97 -11.50 2.12
CA PRO A 288 -7.29 -10.89 2.15
C PRO A 288 -7.24 -9.41 2.45
N LEU A 289 -8.02 -8.63 1.69
CA LEU A 289 -8.16 -7.18 1.78
C LEU A 289 -9.62 -6.84 2.07
N GLU A 290 -9.85 -5.90 2.98
CA GLU A 290 -11.18 -5.43 3.32
C GLU A 290 -11.23 -3.90 3.30
N VAL A 291 -12.33 -3.36 2.77
CA VAL A 291 -12.64 -1.93 2.86
C VAL A 291 -13.95 -1.75 3.58
N THR A 292 -13.94 -0.85 4.55
CA THR A 292 -15.15 -0.41 5.25
C THR A 292 -15.41 1.07 4.99
N LEU A 293 -16.68 1.43 5.00
CA LEU A 293 -17.17 2.80 4.94
C LEU A 293 -17.92 3.11 6.22
N THR A 294 -17.59 4.20 6.87
CA THR A 294 -18.29 4.74 8.04
C THR A 294 -18.83 6.12 7.68
N PRO A 295 -20.15 6.29 7.52
CA PRO A 295 -20.77 7.59 7.35
C PRO A 295 -20.52 8.52 8.55
N ASP A 296 -20.66 9.83 8.35
CA ASP A 296 -20.68 10.76 9.49
C ASP A 296 -21.84 10.39 10.44
N ASN A 297 -21.52 10.09 11.70
CA ASN A 297 -22.46 9.59 12.72
C ASN A 297 -23.15 8.23 12.40
N GLY A 298 -22.61 7.45 11.43
CA GLY A 298 -23.12 6.12 11.06
C GLY A 298 -22.24 4.97 11.57
N GLU A 299 -22.68 3.76 11.27
CA GLU A 299 -21.97 2.53 11.61
C GLU A 299 -20.98 2.13 10.53
N GLU A 300 -19.86 1.52 10.94
CA GLU A 300 -18.87 0.96 10.03
C GLU A 300 -19.46 -0.22 9.25
N THR A 301 -19.44 -0.14 7.92
CA THR A 301 -20.00 -1.14 7.03
C THR A 301 -18.95 -1.65 6.07
N VAL A 302 -18.81 -2.97 5.93
CA VAL A 302 -17.92 -3.57 4.93
C VAL A 302 -18.54 -3.38 3.55
N ILE A 303 -17.77 -2.79 2.63
CA ILE A 303 -18.20 -2.50 1.26
C ILE A 303 -17.37 -3.25 0.21
N CYS A 304 -16.19 -3.78 0.57
CA CYS A 304 -15.37 -4.58 -0.33
C CYS A 304 -14.60 -5.66 0.44
N ARG A 305 -14.52 -6.86 -0.15
CA ARG A 305 -13.63 -7.95 0.26
C ARG A 305 -12.87 -8.49 -0.94
N SER A 306 -11.67 -7.98 -1.14
CA SER A 306 -10.77 -8.38 -2.22
C SER A 306 -9.60 -9.22 -1.69
N ASN A 307 -8.60 -9.45 -2.53
CA ASN A 307 -7.39 -10.18 -2.15
C ASN A 307 -6.22 -9.77 -3.03
N PHE A 308 -5.03 -9.61 -2.46
CA PHE A 308 -3.82 -9.21 -3.16
C PHE A 308 -3.42 -10.17 -4.31
N LYS A 309 -3.83 -11.44 -4.25
CA LYS A 309 -3.61 -12.44 -5.31
C LYS A 309 -4.31 -12.14 -6.62
N HIS A 310 -5.29 -11.22 -6.65
CA HIS A 310 -6.06 -10.89 -7.85
C HIS A 310 -5.31 -9.98 -8.85
N LEU A 311 -4.04 -9.71 -8.62
CA LEU A 311 -3.22 -9.03 -9.60
C LEU A 311 -2.85 -9.96 -10.77
N TYR A 312 -2.94 -9.44 -12.00
CA TYR A 312 -2.42 -10.10 -13.21
C TYR A 312 -0.91 -9.88 -13.32
N TRP A 313 -0.46 -8.63 -13.11
CA TRP A 313 0.95 -8.26 -13.09
C TRP A 313 1.47 -8.31 -11.65
N ASN A 314 2.41 -9.21 -11.38
CA ASN A 314 3.03 -9.29 -10.05
C ASN A 314 4.14 -8.25 -9.88
N VAL A 315 4.59 -8.08 -8.64
CA VAL A 315 5.56 -7.03 -8.27
C VAL A 315 6.91 -7.18 -8.96
N VAL A 316 7.37 -8.41 -9.26
CA VAL A 316 8.66 -8.60 -9.95
C VAL A 316 8.58 -8.18 -11.41
N GLN A 317 7.40 -8.32 -12.03
CA GLN A 317 7.15 -7.83 -13.38
C GLN A 317 6.99 -6.31 -13.41
N GLN A 318 6.30 -5.72 -12.42
CA GLN A 318 6.18 -4.27 -12.27
C GLN A 318 7.56 -3.62 -12.16
N LEU A 319 8.43 -4.14 -11.29
CA LEU A 319 9.78 -3.61 -11.08
C LEU A 319 10.68 -3.81 -12.31
N ALA A 320 10.64 -4.99 -12.93
CA ALA A 320 11.41 -5.23 -14.15
C ALA A 320 10.97 -4.29 -15.29
N HIS A 321 9.67 -4.07 -15.46
CA HIS A 321 9.15 -3.14 -16.46
C HIS A 321 9.55 -1.69 -16.16
N HIS A 322 9.50 -1.28 -14.90
CA HIS A 322 9.87 0.07 -14.46
C HIS A 322 11.32 0.42 -14.81
N THR A 323 12.21 -0.57 -14.78
CA THR A 323 13.65 -0.36 -14.95
C THR A 323 14.20 -0.79 -16.32
N VAL A 324 13.41 -1.47 -17.15
CA VAL A 324 13.90 -2.06 -18.43
C VAL A 324 14.51 -1.05 -19.40
N ASN A 325 14.08 0.21 -19.34
CA ASN A 325 14.63 1.30 -20.15
C ASN A 325 15.86 1.98 -19.52
N GLY A 326 16.35 1.47 -18.37
CA GLY A 326 17.46 2.04 -17.62
C GLY A 326 17.06 3.05 -16.54
N CYS A 327 15.76 3.22 -16.25
CA CYS A 327 15.32 4.04 -15.13
C CYS A 327 15.87 3.48 -13.81
N ASN A 328 16.41 4.34 -12.97
CA ASN A 328 16.86 3.96 -11.63
C ASN A 328 15.74 4.07 -10.60
N LEU A 329 15.76 3.17 -9.63
CA LEU A 329 14.98 3.23 -8.40
C LEU A 329 15.88 3.69 -7.25
N GLN A 330 15.28 4.33 -6.26
CA GLN A 330 15.95 4.80 -5.04
C GLN A 330 15.35 4.16 -3.79
N VAL A 331 16.13 4.10 -2.71
CA VAL A 331 15.64 3.62 -1.41
C VAL A 331 14.48 4.47 -0.93
N GLY A 332 13.36 3.83 -0.64
CA GLY A 332 12.13 4.50 -0.20
C GLY A 332 11.17 4.90 -1.33
N ASP A 333 11.51 4.64 -2.59
CA ASP A 333 10.55 4.75 -3.68
C ASP A 333 9.36 3.80 -3.45
N VAL A 334 8.18 4.22 -3.89
CA VAL A 334 6.91 3.49 -3.72
C VAL A 334 6.38 3.06 -5.08
N LEU A 335 6.18 1.75 -5.24
CA LEU A 335 5.53 1.16 -6.41
C LEU A 335 4.16 0.60 -5.97
N ALA A 336 3.08 1.33 -6.24
CA ALA A 336 1.73 0.89 -5.93
C ALA A 336 1.18 0.00 -7.06
N SER A 337 0.32 -0.94 -6.68
CA SER A 337 -0.15 -2.02 -7.54
C SER A 337 -1.19 -1.58 -8.59
N GLY A 338 -1.81 -0.43 -8.39
CA GLY A 338 -3.11 -0.13 -8.94
C GLY A 338 -4.24 -0.83 -8.17
N THR A 339 -5.46 -0.39 -8.38
CA THR A 339 -6.66 -0.90 -7.71
C THR A 339 -6.75 -2.42 -7.79
N ILE A 340 -6.95 -3.10 -6.65
CA ILE A 340 -7.04 -4.55 -6.55
C ILE A 340 -8.50 -4.98 -6.51
N SER A 341 -9.04 -5.39 -7.65
CA SER A 341 -10.37 -5.97 -7.79
C SER A 341 -10.29 -7.46 -8.07
N GLY A 342 -11.20 -8.22 -7.49
CA GLY A 342 -11.38 -9.63 -7.78
C GLY A 342 -12.60 -9.89 -8.67
N PRO A 343 -12.93 -11.17 -8.96
CA PRO A 343 -13.99 -11.52 -9.90
C PRO A 343 -15.42 -11.35 -9.35
N ALA A 344 -15.58 -11.31 -8.01
CA ALA A 344 -16.89 -11.18 -7.38
C ALA A 344 -17.31 -9.70 -7.25
N PRO A 345 -18.60 -9.36 -7.36
CA PRO A 345 -19.06 -7.98 -7.28
C PRO A 345 -18.71 -7.26 -5.97
N ASP A 346 -18.60 -7.97 -4.86
CA ASP A 346 -18.19 -7.47 -3.54
C ASP A 346 -16.68 -7.42 -3.37
N SER A 347 -15.90 -7.79 -4.39
CA SER A 347 -14.44 -7.72 -4.40
C SER A 347 -13.85 -6.59 -5.26
N PHE A 348 -14.69 -5.66 -5.71
CA PHE A 348 -14.25 -4.52 -6.49
C PHE A 348 -13.60 -3.46 -5.60
N GLY A 349 -12.36 -3.08 -5.95
CA GLY A 349 -11.49 -2.23 -5.12
C GLY A 349 -11.73 -0.73 -5.21
N SER A 350 -12.87 -0.29 -5.79
CA SER A 350 -13.23 1.13 -5.92
C SER A 350 -14.75 1.35 -5.92
N MET A 351 -15.21 2.55 -5.51
CA MET A 351 -16.62 2.93 -5.65
C MET A 351 -17.04 3.00 -7.10
N LEU A 352 -16.15 3.40 -8.00
CA LEU A 352 -16.40 3.42 -9.44
C LEU A 352 -16.93 2.07 -9.92
N GLU A 353 -16.33 0.97 -9.47
CA GLU A 353 -16.76 -0.38 -9.85
C GLU A 353 -17.95 -0.85 -9.03
N LEU A 354 -17.92 -0.71 -7.69
CA LEU A 354 -18.99 -1.14 -6.78
C LEU A 354 -20.33 -0.53 -7.14
N THR A 355 -20.33 0.72 -7.59
CA THR A 355 -21.56 1.44 -7.98
C THR A 355 -21.77 1.53 -9.49
N TRP A 356 -20.90 0.90 -10.28
CA TRP A 356 -20.93 0.92 -11.73
C TRP A 356 -21.02 2.36 -12.30
N GLY A 357 -20.05 3.19 -11.89
CA GLY A 357 -20.01 4.60 -12.26
C GLY A 357 -21.13 5.45 -11.64
N GLY A 358 -21.61 5.07 -10.46
CA GLY A 358 -22.70 5.74 -9.74
C GLY A 358 -24.10 5.39 -10.21
N LYS A 359 -24.24 4.41 -11.12
CA LYS A 359 -25.58 3.97 -11.62
C LYS A 359 -26.33 3.14 -10.60
N ASN A 360 -25.59 2.29 -9.86
CA ASN A 360 -26.12 1.34 -8.86
C ASN A 360 -25.58 1.74 -7.48
N PRO A 361 -26.28 2.60 -6.71
CA PRO A 361 -25.77 3.03 -5.42
C PRO A 361 -25.65 1.86 -4.43
N LEU A 362 -24.64 1.90 -3.57
CA LEU A 362 -24.59 1.05 -2.38
C LEU A 362 -25.62 1.54 -1.38
N ILE A 363 -26.41 0.62 -0.82
CA ILE A 363 -27.35 0.92 0.26
C ILE A 363 -26.69 0.53 1.58
N LEU A 364 -26.49 1.49 2.45
CA LEU A 364 -25.91 1.27 3.77
C LEU A 364 -26.99 0.77 4.76
N PRO A 365 -26.61 0.20 5.93
CA PRO A 365 -27.57 -0.33 6.90
C PRO A 365 -28.60 0.66 7.41
N ASP A 366 -28.25 1.96 7.44
CA ASP A 366 -29.15 3.07 7.82
C ASP A 366 -30.11 3.49 6.70
N GLY A 367 -30.06 2.80 5.53
CA GLY A 367 -30.86 3.10 4.35
C GLY A 367 -30.29 4.25 3.47
N SER A 368 -29.18 4.86 3.87
CA SER A 368 -28.55 5.91 3.04
C SER A 368 -27.82 5.31 1.83
N GLU A 369 -27.84 6.09 0.72
CA GLU A 369 -27.19 5.68 -0.53
C GLU A 369 -25.78 6.25 -0.65
N ARG A 370 -24.84 5.44 -1.22
CA ARG A 370 -23.54 5.92 -1.65
C ARG A 370 -23.27 5.55 -3.10
N ARG A 371 -23.10 6.58 -3.93
CA ARG A 371 -22.61 6.44 -5.30
C ARG A 371 -21.11 6.65 -5.37
N PHE A 372 -20.62 7.61 -4.61
CA PHE A 372 -19.24 7.97 -4.35
C PHE A 372 -19.11 8.40 -2.88
N ILE A 373 -17.90 8.66 -2.44
CA ILE A 373 -17.60 9.05 -1.05
C ILE A 373 -18.08 10.49 -0.79
N LEU A 374 -18.80 10.69 0.31
CA LEU A 374 -19.34 11.99 0.71
C LEU A 374 -18.43 12.66 1.76
N ASP A 375 -18.66 13.96 1.99
CA ASP A 375 -18.03 14.70 3.09
C ASP A 375 -18.50 14.11 4.43
N GLY A 376 -17.58 13.93 5.37
CA GLY A 376 -17.81 13.27 6.65
C GLY A 376 -17.61 11.76 6.62
N ASP A 377 -17.67 11.10 5.46
CA ASP A 377 -17.41 9.66 5.36
C ASP A 377 -15.95 9.35 5.72
N THR A 378 -15.76 8.23 6.40
CA THR A 378 -14.45 7.63 6.68
C THR A 378 -14.32 6.31 5.93
N VAL A 379 -13.24 6.16 5.16
CA VAL A 379 -12.87 4.90 4.52
C VAL A 379 -11.74 4.28 5.33
N THR A 380 -11.90 2.99 5.67
CA THR A 380 -10.85 2.22 6.34
C THR A 380 -10.55 0.96 5.53
N MET A 381 -9.28 0.75 5.23
CA MET A 381 -8.78 -0.45 4.56
C MET A 381 -7.98 -1.29 5.55
N ARG A 382 -8.12 -2.61 5.48
CA ARG A 382 -7.36 -3.58 6.27
C ARG A 382 -6.87 -4.72 5.40
N ALA A 383 -5.70 -5.25 5.75
CA ALA A 383 -5.10 -6.39 5.08
C ALA A 383 -4.56 -7.35 6.14
N VAL A 384 -5.03 -8.60 6.12
CA VAL A 384 -4.60 -9.62 7.08
C VAL A 384 -4.52 -10.99 6.40
N ALA A 385 -3.31 -11.53 6.31
CA ALA A 385 -3.09 -12.90 5.87
C ALA A 385 -3.12 -13.86 7.07
N GLY A 386 -3.69 -15.06 6.87
CA GLY A 386 -3.78 -16.10 7.90
C GLY A 386 -3.63 -17.49 7.31
N ARG A 387 -2.78 -18.33 7.94
CA ARG A 387 -2.59 -19.74 7.57
C ARG A 387 -2.22 -20.56 8.81
N GLY A 388 -3.16 -21.37 9.31
CA GLY A 388 -3.00 -22.03 10.61
C GLY A 388 -2.81 -21.01 11.73
N ASP A 389 -1.72 -21.14 12.51
CA ASP A 389 -1.39 -20.22 13.59
C ASP A 389 -0.64 -18.96 13.12
N ILE A 390 -0.23 -18.91 11.86
CA ILE A 390 0.48 -17.77 11.28
C ILE A 390 -0.53 -16.68 10.91
N ARG A 391 -0.35 -15.48 11.44
CA ARG A 391 -1.16 -14.30 11.14
C ARG A 391 -0.26 -13.09 10.89
N VAL A 392 -0.51 -12.38 9.79
CA VAL A 392 0.28 -11.25 9.31
C VAL A 392 -0.66 -10.12 8.90
N GLY A 393 -0.68 -9.04 9.65
CA GLY A 393 -1.50 -7.86 9.36
C GLY A 393 -0.65 -6.67 8.97
N PHE A 394 -1.25 -5.79 8.18
CA PHE A 394 -0.61 -4.57 7.67
C PHE A 394 -1.00 -3.31 8.45
N GLY A 395 -1.77 -3.47 9.54
CA GLY A 395 -2.45 -2.34 10.18
C GLY A 395 -3.63 -1.87 9.34
N GLU A 396 -3.88 -0.57 9.37
CA GLU A 396 -4.98 0.01 8.61
C GLU A 396 -4.58 1.29 7.87
N VAL A 397 -5.30 1.58 6.79
CA VAL A 397 -5.32 2.90 6.14
C VAL A 397 -6.70 3.49 6.38
N ARG A 398 -6.76 4.57 7.16
CA ARG A 398 -8.01 5.22 7.57
C ARG A 398 -7.94 6.71 7.30
N ASN A 399 -8.90 7.23 6.55
CA ASN A 399 -8.99 8.65 6.24
C ASN A 399 -10.44 9.12 6.25
N ARG A 400 -10.69 10.30 6.81
CA ARG A 400 -11.98 10.99 6.76
C ARG A 400 -11.93 12.12 5.75
N VAL A 401 -12.98 12.23 4.94
CA VAL A 401 -13.16 13.30 3.96
C VAL A 401 -13.76 14.52 4.64
N LEU A 402 -13.09 15.66 4.51
CA LEU A 402 -13.57 16.96 4.96
C LEU A 402 -14.17 17.75 3.79
N PRO A 403 -15.13 18.67 4.05
CA PRO A 403 -15.67 19.55 3.02
C PRO A 403 -14.57 20.29 2.25
N ALA A 404 -14.82 20.60 0.98
CA ALA A 404 -13.89 21.38 0.15
C ALA A 404 -13.66 22.78 0.77
N ARG A 405 -12.43 23.27 0.70
CA ARG A 405 -12.04 24.63 1.13
C ARG A 405 -12.31 25.68 0.06
#